data_2f7271e8d8da1a2eeec59ab2004b9280
#
_entry.id   2f7271e8d8da1a2eeec59ab2004b9280
#
_cell.length_a   1.000
_cell.length_b   1.000
_cell.length_c   1.000
_cell.angle_alpha   90.00
_cell.angle_beta   90.00
_cell.angle_gamma   90.00
#
_symmetry.space_group_name_H-M   'P 1'
#
loop_
_entity.id
_entity.type
_entity.pdbx_description
1 polymer ?
#
loop_
_entity_poly.entity_id
_entity_poly.type
_entity_poly.pdbx_seq_one_letter_code
_entity_poly.pdbx_strand_id
1 'polypeptide(L)'
;GLVGSEMCIRDRRTPEGQKRAADVCRKHGIDGLVVIGGDGSFAGAQKLAALGINTVGVPGTIDLDIACTEYTIGFDTAVNTAMEAIDKVRDTSTSHERCSIIEVMGRNAGYIALWCGIANGAEDILLPEKYDYDEQKIINNIIENRRKGKKHHIIVNAEGIGHSTSMARRIEAATGIETRATILGHMQRGGSPTCKDRVYASIMGAYAVDLLLEGKTDRVVAYKNGEYVDYDIDEALSMTKTLPEYQWEIARALSYNYTK
;
A
#
# COMPACT_ATOMS: atom_id res chain seq x y z
N GLY A 1 5.69 -4.31 26.09
CA GLY A 1 4.47 -4.68 25.42
C GLY A 1 4.02 -3.65 24.43
N LEU A 2 3.95 -4.04 23.16
CA LEU A 2 3.35 -3.20 22.11
C LEU A 2 1.86 -2.98 22.46
N VAL A 3 1.53 -1.84 23.06
CA VAL A 3 0.17 -1.36 23.19
C VAL A 3 -0.02 -0.20 22.23
N GLY A 4 -0.04 -0.54 20.94
CA GLY A 4 -0.51 0.35 19.90
C GLY A 4 -1.94 0.02 19.56
N SER A 5 -2.91 0.38 20.39
CA SER A 5 -4.29 0.28 19.97
C SER A 5 -4.67 1.50 19.13
N GLU A 6 -5.51 1.32 18.11
CA GLU A 6 -6.09 2.41 17.31
C GLU A 6 -6.78 3.47 18.20
N MET A 7 -7.22 3.11 19.39
CA MET A 7 -7.75 4.04 20.39
C MET A 7 -6.73 5.11 20.78
N CYS A 8 -5.45 4.77 20.90
CA CYS A 8 -4.40 5.75 21.20
C CYS A 8 -4.22 6.78 20.06
N ILE A 9 -4.48 6.41 18.80
CA ILE A 9 -4.41 7.32 17.65
C ILE A 9 -5.57 8.32 17.67
N ARG A 10 -6.77 7.92 18.02
CA ARG A 10 -7.95 8.81 18.13
C ARG A 10 -7.77 9.86 19.22
N ASP A 11 -7.31 9.47 20.40
CA ASP A 11 -7.10 10.37 21.54
C ASP A 11 -6.03 11.42 21.24
N ARG A 12 -5.02 11.11 20.41
CA ARG A 12 -3.94 12.04 20.02
C ARG A 12 -4.37 13.09 19.00
N ARG A 13 -5.60 13.03 18.47
CA ARG A 13 -6.13 14.07 17.57
C ARG A 13 -6.56 15.32 18.32
N THR A 14 -6.79 15.23 19.63
CA THR A 14 -7.19 16.37 20.45
C THR A 14 -6.02 16.91 21.26
N PRO A 15 -5.94 18.24 21.52
CA PRO A 15 -4.90 18.82 22.37
C PRO A 15 -4.82 18.16 23.76
N GLU A 16 -5.97 17.84 24.35
CA GLU A 16 -6.06 17.17 25.65
C GLU A 16 -5.47 15.75 25.60
N GLY A 17 -5.75 15.00 24.55
CA GLY A 17 -5.19 13.66 24.33
C GLY A 17 -3.69 13.69 24.13
N GLN A 18 -3.17 14.67 23.38
CA GLN A 18 -1.74 14.90 23.17
C GLN A 18 -1.04 15.23 24.50
N LYS A 19 -1.61 16.12 25.29
CA LYS A 19 -1.07 16.47 26.62
C LYS A 19 -1.05 15.26 27.54
N ARG A 20 -2.15 14.49 27.63
CA ARG A 20 -2.19 13.24 28.41
C ARG A 20 -1.09 12.26 27.99
N ALA A 21 -0.89 12.09 26.69
CA ALA A 21 0.16 11.19 26.17
C ALA A 21 1.56 11.66 26.60
N ALA A 22 1.83 12.96 26.46
CA ALA A 22 3.11 13.53 26.91
C ALA A 22 3.31 13.39 28.44
N ASP A 23 2.25 13.62 29.24
CA ASP A 23 2.30 13.44 30.69
C ASP A 23 2.54 11.98 31.10
N VAL A 24 1.97 11.00 30.36
CA VAL A 24 2.25 9.58 30.56
C VAL A 24 3.71 9.28 30.26
N CYS A 25 4.27 9.80 29.16
CA CYS A 25 5.69 9.62 28.85
C CYS A 25 6.59 10.14 29.99
N ARG A 26 6.35 11.35 30.48
CA ARG A 26 7.10 11.96 31.59
C ARG A 26 6.94 11.14 32.88
N LYS A 27 5.72 10.71 33.22
CA LYS A 27 5.44 9.90 34.41
C LYS A 27 6.21 8.58 34.40
N HIS A 28 6.42 7.98 33.25
CA HIS A 28 7.12 6.70 33.11
C HIS A 28 8.61 6.86 32.78
N GLY A 29 9.14 8.10 32.77
CA GLY A 29 10.56 8.36 32.45
C GLY A 29 10.94 7.92 31.04
N ILE A 30 10.04 8.12 30.06
CA ILE A 30 10.29 7.78 28.66
C ILE A 30 11.06 8.93 28.02
N ASP A 31 12.29 8.68 27.63
CA ASP A 31 13.21 9.68 27.05
C ASP A 31 12.95 9.90 25.55
N GLY A 32 12.40 8.90 24.86
CA GLY A 32 12.09 8.98 23.43
C GLY A 32 11.09 7.94 22.97
N LEU A 33 10.44 8.19 21.85
CA LEU A 33 9.46 7.31 21.22
C LEU A 33 9.83 7.02 19.77
N VAL A 34 9.89 5.75 19.41
CA VAL A 34 9.87 5.32 18.02
C VAL A 34 8.42 5.10 17.63
N VAL A 35 7.94 5.88 16.64
CA VAL A 35 6.54 5.87 16.19
C VAL A 35 6.46 5.16 14.84
N ILE A 36 5.96 3.92 14.84
CA ILE A 36 5.84 3.12 13.62
C ILE A 36 4.45 3.35 13.01
N GLY A 37 4.39 3.79 11.74
CA GLY A 37 3.13 4.01 11.05
C GLY A 37 3.25 4.83 9.78
N GLY A 38 2.14 5.39 9.31
CA GLY A 38 2.06 6.28 8.15
C GLY A 38 2.01 7.77 8.54
N ASP A 39 1.70 8.63 7.57
CA ASP A 39 1.67 10.09 7.71
C ASP A 39 0.84 10.57 8.91
N GLY A 40 -0.31 9.94 9.15
CA GLY A 40 -1.13 10.27 10.32
C GLY A 40 -0.44 9.99 11.66
N SER A 41 0.42 8.97 11.73
CA SER A 41 1.23 8.65 12.91
C SER A 41 2.37 9.64 13.07
N PHE A 42 2.99 10.06 11.97
CA PHE A 42 4.05 11.08 11.97
C PHE A 42 3.53 12.45 12.40
N ALA A 43 2.37 12.86 11.87
CA ALA A 43 1.71 14.08 12.33
C ALA A 43 1.37 14.03 13.84
N GLY A 44 1.07 12.85 14.38
CA GLY A 44 0.90 12.63 15.82
C GLY A 44 2.23 12.72 16.59
N ALA A 45 3.30 12.15 16.06
CA ALA A 45 4.66 12.21 16.63
C ALA A 45 5.16 13.64 16.72
N GLN A 46 4.99 14.43 15.67
CA GLN A 46 5.34 15.86 15.62
C GLN A 46 4.65 16.65 16.74
N LYS A 47 3.37 16.41 16.98
CA LYS A 47 2.65 17.09 18.08
C LYS A 47 3.18 16.70 19.46
N LEU A 48 3.68 15.47 19.63
CA LEU A 48 4.35 15.06 20.87
C LEU A 48 5.74 15.68 20.98
N ALA A 49 6.47 15.80 19.87
CA ALA A 49 7.75 16.50 19.83
C ALA A 49 7.59 17.97 20.26
N ALA A 50 6.57 18.66 19.77
CA ALA A 50 6.24 20.02 20.20
C ALA A 50 5.91 20.14 21.70
N LEU A 51 5.52 19.04 22.34
CA LEU A 51 5.32 18.96 23.80
C LEU A 51 6.57 18.49 24.57
N GLY A 52 7.74 18.39 23.89
CA GLY A 52 9.00 18.03 24.49
C GLY A 52 9.23 16.55 24.69
N ILE A 53 8.56 15.69 23.94
CA ILE A 53 8.81 14.24 23.88
C ILE A 53 9.61 13.94 22.62
N ASN A 54 10.82 13.42 22.74
CA ASN A 54 11.64 13.07 21.59
C ASN A 54 10.95 11.99 20.76
N THR A 55 10.80 12.19 19.46
CA THR A 55 10.11 11.25 18.57
C THR A 55 10.89 11.01 17.29
N VAL A 56 10.90 9.74 16.83
CA VAL A 56 11.38 9.35 15.50
C VAL A 56 10.36 8.44 14.86
N GLY A 57 9.93 8.78 13.65
CA GLY A 57 9.00 8.01 12.84
C GLY A 57 9.70 6.90 12.06
N VAL A 58 9.05 5.73 11.95
CA VAL A 58 9.46 4.62 11.08
C VAL A 58 8.30 4.27 10.15
N PRO A 59 8.51 4.22 8.83
CA PRO A 59 7.43 4.02 7.85
C PRO A 59 6.89 2.59 7.90
N GLY A 60 5.72 2.41 8.50
CA GLY A 60 5.01 1.14 8.66
C GLY A 60 3.61 1.22 8.08
N THR A 61 3.48 0.96 6.77
CA THR A 61 2.21 0.87 6.05
C THR A 61 2.38 -0.07 4.86
N ILE A 62 1.31 -0.78 4.50
CA ILE A 62 1.30 -1.62 3.30
C ILE A 62 1.11 -0.80 2.01
N ASP A 63 0.66 0.46 2.11
CA ASP A 63 0.17 1.24 0.97
C ASP A 63 1.31 1.83 0.10
N LEU A 64 2.54 1.91 0.64
CA LEU A 64 3.72 2.51 0.02
C LEU A 64 3.51 4.00 -0.36
N ASP A 65 2.59 4.67 0.29
CA ASP A 65 2.12 6.02 -0.03
C ASP A 65 2.92 7.14 0.66
N ILE A 66 3.83 6.82 1.60
CA ILE A 66 4.69 7.79 2.28
C ILE A 66 5.71 8.36 1.30
N ALA A 67 5.66 9.68 1.10
CA ALA A 67 6.38 10.33 0.02
C ALA A 67 7.90 10.43 0.22
N CYS A 68 8.38 10.55 1.44
CA CYS A 68 9.79 10.69 1.73
C CYS A 68 10.61 9.40 1.56
N THR A 69 9.95 8.24 1.39
CA THR A 69 10.62 6.94 1.35
C THR A 69 10.22 6.12 0.12
N GLU A 70 11.16 5.33 -0.38
CA GLU A 70 10.92 4.35 -1.46
C GLU A 70 10.40 3.01 -0.92
N TYR A 71 10.47 2.79 0.39
CA TYR A 71 10.02 1.55 1.00
C TYR A 71 9.28 1.79 2.32
N THR A 72 8.17 1.07 2.50
CA THR A 72 7.42 1.03 3.75
C THR A 72 7.29 -0.40 4.25
N ILE A 73 7.49 -0.59 5.56
CA ILE A 73 7.42 -1.90 6.21
C ILE A 73 5.99 -2.44 6.11
N GLY A 74 5.87 -3.65 5.55
CA GLY A 74 4.60 -4.32 5.32
C GLY A 74 4.18 -4.37 3.85
N PHE A 75 4.71 -3.52 2.97
CA PHE A 75 4.36 -3.48 1.56
C PHE A 75 4.68 -4.80 0.84
N ASP A 76 5.91 -5.30 0.99
CA ASP A 76 6.35 -6.54 0.33
C ASP A 76 5.51 -7.75 0.79
N THR A 77 5.19 -7.81 2.07
CA THR A 77 4.32 -8.86 2.62
C THR A 77 2.90 -8.78 2.04
N ALA A 78 2.34 -7.59 1.96
CA ALA A 78 0.99 -7.38 1.40
C ALA A 78 0.91 -7.74 -0.07
N VAL A 79 1.94 -7.39 -0.87
CA VAL A 79 2.04 -7.76 -2.28
C VAL A 79 2.16 -9.28 -2.44
N ASN A 80 3.01 -9.95 -1.65
CA ASN A 80 3.16 -11.40 -1.72
C ASN A 80 1.86 -12.13 -1.33
N THR A 81 1.14 -11.66 -0.31
CA THR A 81 -0.18 -12.20 0.06
C THR A 81 -1.20 -12.03 -1.08
N ALA A 82 -1.20 -10.87 -1.73
CA ALA A 82 -2.09 -10.63 -2.87
C ALA A 82 -1.71 -11.49 -4.08
N MET A 83 -0.41 -11.63 -4.39
CA MET A 83 0.07 -12.49 -5.48
C MET A 83 -0.38 -13.94 -5.29
N GLU A 84 -0.20 -14.51 -4.09
CA GLU A 84 -0.64 -15.88 -3.78
C GLU A 84 -2.16 -16.05 -4.00
N ALA A 85 -2.95 -15.05 -3.62
CA ALA A 85 -4.39 -15.09 -3.84
C ALA A 85 -4.76 -14.99 -5.34
N ILE A 86 -4.07 -14.12 -6.10
CA ILE A 86 -4.29 -13.95 -7.54
C ILE A 86 -3.96 -15.25 -8.29
N ASP A 87 -2.86 -15.93 -7.95
CA ASP A 87 -2.48 -17.19 -8.57
C ASP A 87 -3.56 -18.27 -8.38
N LYS A 88 -4.09 -18.41 -7.16
CA LYS A 88 -5.21 -19.33 -6.86
C LYS A 88 -6.47 -18.99 -7.64
N VAL A 89 -6.79 -17.70 -7.78
CA VAL A 89 -7.94 -17.24 -8.58
C VAL A 89 -7.71 -17.49 -10.07
N ARG A 90 -6.50 -17.30 -10.55
CA ARG A 90 -6.14 -17.53 -11.96
C ARG A 90 -6.34 -19.00 -12.35
N ASP A 91 -5.90 -19.95 -11.53
CA ASP A 91 -6.08 -21.38 -11.79
C ASP A 91 -7.56 -21.72 -11.97
N THR A 92 -8.40 -21.22 -11.06
CA THR A 92 -9.86 -21.38 -11.16
C THR A 92 -10.44 -20.66 -12.38
N SER A 93 -9.98 -19.44 -12.68
CA SER A 93 -10.47 -18.66 -13.83
C SER A 93 -10.13 -19.33 -15.15
N THR A 94 -8.95 -19.94 -15.25
CA THR A 94 -8.50 -20.67 -16.44
C THR A 94 -9.34 -21.92 -16.69
N SER A 95 -9.62 -22.70 -15.64
CA SER A 95 -10.38 -23.95 -15.77
C SER A 95 -11.86 -23.72 -16.11
N HIS A 96 -12.44 -22.60 -15.68
CA HIS A 96 -13.86 -22.25 -15.94
C HIS A 96 -14.03 -21.19 -17.03
N GLU A 97 -12.94 -20.74 -17.65
CA GLU A 97 -12.96 -19.72 -18.72
C GLU A 97 -13.65 -18.41 -18.33
N ARG A 98 -13.30 -17.90 -17.11
CA ARG A 98 -13.92 -16.72 -16.48
C ARG A 98 -13.09 -15.46 -16.62
N CYS A 99 -13.73 -14.31 -16.43
CA CYS A 99 -13.10 -13.06 -16.06
C CYS A 99 -13.10 -12.93 -14.52
N SER A 100 -11.98 -12.53 -13.95
CA SER A 100 -11.84 -12.30 -12.51
C SER A 100 -11.30 -10.91 -12.23
N ILE A 101 -12.03 -10.18 -11.37
CA ILE A 101 -11.60 -8.88 -10.85
C ILE A 101 -11.11 -9.10 -9.44
N ILE A 102 -9.83 -8.82 -9.19
CA ILE A 102 -9.24 -8.92 -7.86
C ILE A 102 -9.02 -7.52 -7.32
N GLU A 103 -9.77 -7.18 -6.26
CA GLU A 103 -9.60 -5.90 -5.57
C GLU A 103 -8.55 -6.05 -4.47
N VAL A 104 -7.51 -5.20 -4.56
CA VAL A 104 -6.41 -5.15 -3.63
C VAL A 104 -6.43 -3.87 -2.83
N MET A 105 -5.91 -3.91 -1.60
CA MET A 105 -5.76 -2.74 -0.74
C MET A 105 -4.74 -1.75 -1.32
N GLY A 106 -4.58 -0.63 -0.67
CA GLY A 106 -3.67 0.47 -1.05
C GLY A 106 -4.28 1.83 -0.77
N ARG A 107 -5.50 1.87 -0.21
CA ARG A 107 -6.23 3.09 0.10
C ARG A 107 -6.43 3.94 -1.17
N ASN A 108 -5.79 5.11 -1.25
CA ASN A 108 -5.84 5.99 -2.42
C ASN A 108 -4.62 5.82 -3.35
N ALA A 109 -3.77 4.82 -3.08
CA ALA A 109 -2.54 4.56 -3.83
C ALA A 109 -2.62 3.22 -4.57
N GLY A 110 -2.17 3.22 -5.82
CA GLY A 110 -2.22 2.05 -6.70
C GLY A 110 -0.97 1.18 -6.69
N TYR A 111 -0.03 1.37 -5.76
CA TYR A 111 1.26 0.65 -5.77
C TYR A 111 1.11 -0.86 -5.64
N ILE A 112 0.24 -1.34 -4.72
CA ILE A 112 -0.02 -2.79 -4.58
C ILE A 112 -0.62 -3.34 -5.87
N ALA A 113 -1.63 -2.65 -6.42
CA ALA A 113 -2.27 -3.09 -7.66
C ALA A 113 -1.29 -3.12 -8.84
N LEU A 114 -0.43 -2.11 -8.97
CA LEU A 114 0.60 -2.05 -10.01
C LEU A 114 1.59 -3.22 -9.89
N TRP A 115 2.12 -3.46 -8.70
CA TRP A 115 3.08 -4.53 -8.47
C TRP A 115 2.47 -5.91 -8.68
N CYS A 116 1.27 -6.15 -8.15
CA CYS A 116 0.54 -7.40 -8.36
C CYS A 116 0.19 -7.61 -9.84
N GLY A 117 -0.23 -6.56 -10.52
CA GLY A 117 -0.58 -6.62 -11.94
C GLY A 117 0.61 -6.96 -12.82
N ILE A 118 1.77 -6.36 -12.58
CA ILE A 118 3.02 -6.68 -13.29
C ILE A 118 3.46 -8.11 -12.98
N ALA A 119 3.55 -8.46 -11.70
CA ALA A 119 4.06 -9.76 -11.25
C ALA A 119 3.21 -10.93 -11.75
N ASN A 120 1.91 -10.75 -11.82
CA ASN A 120 0.97 -11.77 -12.29
C ASN A 120 0.59 -11.66 -13.77
N GLY A 121 1.06 -10.65 -14.49
CA GLY A 121 0.69 -10.44 -15.89
C GLY A 121 -0.82 -10.24 -16.08
N ALA A 122 -1.43 -9.38 -15.27
CA ALA A 122 -2.84 -9.04 -15.39
C ALA A 122 -3.12 -8.35 -16.74
N GLU A 123 -4.29 -8.65 -17.33
CA GLU A 123 -4.69 -8.04 -18.59
C GLU A 123 -5.06 -6.56 -18.44
N ASP A 124 -5.65 -6.21 -17.30
CA ASP A 124 -5.97 -4.82 -16.96
C ASP A 124 -5.59 -4.54 -15.50
N ILE A 125 -5.06 -3.33 -15.26
CA ILE A 125 -4.69 -2.85 -13.93
C ILE A 125 -5.36 -1.48 -13.76
N LEU A 126 -6.19 -1.35 -12.74
CA LEU A 126 -6.93 -0.12 -12.46
C LEU A 126 -6.33 0.61 -11.27
N LEU A 127 -5.83 1.83 -11.50
CA LEU A 127 -5.09 2.63 -10.53
C LEU A 127 -5.75 3.98 -10.31
N PRO A 128 -5.89 4.47 -9.06
CA PRO A 128 -6.46 5.79 -8.79
C PRO A 128 -5.68 6.93 -9.46
N GLU A 129 -4.36 6.81 -9.53
CA GLU A 129 -3.46 7.83 -10.10
C GLU A 129 -3.50 7.88 -11.63
N LYS A 130 -4.02 6.85 -12.27
CA LYS A 130 -4.13 6.72 -13.73
C LYS A 130 -5.60 6.51 -14.11
N TYR A 131 -6.47 7.36 -13.57
CA TYR A 131 -7.91 7.26 -13.74
C TYR A 131 -8.35 7.74 -15.14
N ASP A 132 -8.08 6.92 -16.15
CA ASP A 132 -8.73 6.95 -17.45
C ASP A 132 -9.63 5.70 -17.64
N TYR A 133 -10.40 5.38 -16.58
CA TYR A 133 -11.25 4.21 -16.54
C TYR A 133 -12.26 4.24 -17.69
N ASP A 134 -12.01 3.39 -18.68
CA ASP A 134 -12.92 3.13 -19.80
C ASP A 134 -13.39 1.68 -19.75
N GLU A 135 -14.53 1.46 -19.10
CA GLU A 135 -15.13 0.13 -18.99
C GLU A 135 -15.43 -0.49 -20.35
N GLN A 136 -15.79 0.32 -21.35
CA GLN A 136 -16.03 -0.18 -22.70
C GLN A 136 -14.77 -0.72 -23.36
N LYS A 137 -13.63 -0.10 -23.09
CA LYS A 137 -12.33 -0.60 -23.55
C LYS A 137 -12.01 -1.95 -22.92
N ILE A 138 -12.21 -2.09 -21.61
CA ILE A 138 -12.02 -3.38 -20.91
C ILE A 138 -12.93 -4.46 -21.51
N ILE A 139 -14.20 -4.17 -21.71
CA ILE A 139 -15.18 -5.09 -22.34
C ILE A 139 -14.70 -5.52 -23.73
N ASN A 140 -14.27 -4.57 -24.55
CA ASN A 140 -13.77 -4.85 -25.89
C ASN A 140 -12.50 -5.73 -25.85
N ASN A 141 -11.60 -5.47 -24.92
CA ASN A 141 -10.39 -6.27 -24.70
C ASN A 141 -10.73 -7.72 -24.32
N ILE A 142 -11.67 -7.90 -23.40
CA ILE A 142 -12.13 -9.23 -22.98
C ILE A 142 -12.68 -10.01 -24.18
N ILE A 143 -13.55 -9.39 -24.99
CA ILE A 143 -14.15 -10.01 -26.17
C ILE A 143 -13.07 -10.38 -27.21
N GLU A 144 -12.15 -9.47 -27.47
CA GLU A 144 -11.07 -9.70 -28.43
C GLU A 144 -10.12 -10.80 -27.98
N ASN A 145 -9.73 -10.81 -26.69
CA ASN A 145 -8.89 -11.86 -26.11
C ASN A 145 -9.55 -13.22 -26.20
N ARG A 146 -10.86 -13.28 -25.93
CA ARG A 146 -11.63 -14.51 -26.08
C ARG A 146 -11.63 -15.02 -27.54
N ARG A 147 -11.79 -14.13 -28.52
CA ARG A 147 -11.72 -14.46 -29.96
C ARG A 147 -10.34 -15.00 -30.36
N LYS A 148 -9.26 -14.53 -29.70
CA LYS A 148 -7.88 -15.01 -29.88
C LYS A 148 -7.57 -16.30 -29.12
N GLY A 149 -8.56 -16.90 -28.46
CA GLY A 149 -8.43 -18.17 -27.73
C GLY A 149 -7.96 -18.07 -26.30
N LYS A 150 -7.90 -16.86 -25.73
CA LYS A 150 -7.54 -16.69 -24.32
C LYS A 150 -8.69 -17.16 -23.43
N LYS A 151 -8.36 -18.00 -22.44
CA LYS A 151 -9.37 -18.67 -21.62
C LYS A 151 -9.76 -17.90 -20.36
N HIS A 152 -8.91 -16.99 -19.88
CA HIS A 152 -9.17 -16.17 -18.69
C HIS A 152 -8.85 -14.71 -18.95
N HIS A 153 -9.37 -13.84 -18.10
CA HIS A 153 -9.05 -12.42 -18.06
C HIS A 153 -8.96 -11.97 -16.60
N ILE A 154 -7.80 -11.47 -16.20
CA ILE A 154 -7.53 -11.02 -14.84
C ILE A 154 -7.46 -9.50 -14.83
N ILE A 155 -8.27 -8.88 -13.99
CA ILE A 155 -8.26 -7.44 -13.73
C ILE A 155 -7.83 -7.24 -12.28
N VAL A 156 -6.72 -6.53 -12.07
CA VAL A 156 -6.31 -6.11 -10.74
C VAL A 156 -6.83 -4.69 -10.50
N ASN A 157 -7.70 -4.56 -9.52
CA ASN A 157 -8.36 -3.29 -9.19
C ASN A 157 -7.89 -2.77 -7.84
N ALA A 158 -7.38 -1.53 -7.79
CA ALA A 158 -7.07 -0.87 -6.53
C ALA A 158 -8.36 -0.49 -5.78
N GLU A 159 -8.40 -0.67 -4.45
CA GLU A 159 -9.58 -0.33 -3.63
C GLU A 159 -9.98 1.15 -3.74
N GLY A 160 -9.04 2.04 -4.08
CA GLY A 160 -9.32 3.45 -4.33
C GLY A 160 -10.23 3.72 -5.54
N ILE A 161 -10.27 2.80 -6.50
CA ILE A 161 -11.26 2.77 -7.59
C ILE A 161 -12.57 2.15 -7.06
N GLY A 162 -12.46 1.03 -6.34
CA GLY A 162 -13.60 0.32 -5.77
C GLY A 162 -14.53 -0.30 -6.82
N HIS A 163 -15.80 -0.46 -6.44
CA HIS A 163 -16.89 -0.89 -7.33
C HIS A 163 -16.73 -2.26 -8.00
N SER A 164 -15.77 -3.09 -7.60
CA SER A 164 -15.42 -4.38 -8.24
C SER A 164 -16.62 -5.30 -8.44
N THR A 165 -17.50 -5.42 -7.44
CA THR A 165 -18.69 -6.28 -7.55
C THR A 165 -19.69 -5.78 -8.59
N SER A 166 -19.92 -4.48 -8.68
CA SER A 166 -20.82 -3.90 -9.68
C SER A 166 -20.22 -3.92 -11.09
N MET A 167 -18.91 -3.71 -11.18
CA MET A 167 -18.13 -3.85 -12.42
C MET A 167 -18.22 -5.27 -12.96
N ALA A 168 -18.05 -6.29 -12.12
CA ALA A 168 -18.17 -7.69 -12.52
C ALA A 168 -19.54 -7.98 -13.16
N ARG A 169 -20.62 -7.51 -12.56
CA ARG A 169 -21.97 -7.68 -13.09
C ARG A 169 -22.18 -7.01 -14.46
N ARG A 170 -21.64 -5.81 -14.64
CA ARG A 170 -21.76 -5.08 -15.91
C ARG A 170 -20.93 -5.75 -17.02
N ILE A 171 -19.71 -6.17 -16.71
CA ILE A 171 -18.87 -6.90 -17.66
C ILE A 171 -19.52 -8.22 -18.08
N GLU A 172 -20.04 -8.98 -17.12
CA GLU A 172 -20.76 -10.24 -17.40
C GLU A 172 -21.99 -10.00 -18.31
N ALA A 173 -22.80 -8.98 -17.99
CA ALA A 173 -23.96 -8.62 -18.80
C ALA A 173 -23.60 -8.20 -20.24
N ALA A 174 -22.47 -7.50 -20.42
CA ALA A 174 -22.04 -7.02 -21.74
C ALA A 174 -21.32 -8.07 -22.58
N THR A 175 -20.61 -9.02 -21.94
CA THR A 175 -19.76 -10.00 -22.64
C THR A 175 -20.36 -11.39 -22.70
N GLY A 176 -21.30 -11.72 -21.82
CA GLY A 176 -21.80 -13.08 -21.60
C GLY A 176 -20.77 -14.01 -20.93
N ILE A 177 -19.62 -13.49 -20.51
CA ILE A 177 -18.57 -14.26 -19.83
C ILE A 177 -18.77 -14.14 -18.32
N GLU A 178 -18.86 -15.28 -17.64
CA GLU A 178 -18.98 -15.30 -16.18
C GLU A 178 -17.83 -14.47 -15.55
N THR A 179 -18.21 -13.45 -14.80
CA THR A 179 -17.25 -12.50 -14.19
C THR A 179 -17.44 -12.46 -12.68
N ARG A 180 -16.36 -12.68 -11.95
CA ARG A 180 -16.33 -12.73 -10.49
C ARG A 180 -15.43 -11.66 -9.91
N ALA A 181 -15.90 -11.00 -8.85
CA ALA A 181 -15.07 -10.10 -8.06
C ALA A 181 -14.61 -10.80 -6.78
N THR A 182 -13.32 -10.71 -6.48
CA THR A 182 -12.68 -11.17 -5.25
C THR A 182 -12.05 -9.98 -4.57
N ILE A 183 -12.57 -9.60 -3.40
CA ILE A 183 -12.06 -8.48 -2.60
C ILE A 183 -11.18 -9.07 -1.52
N LEU A 184 -9.85 -8.83 -1.61
CA LEU A 184 -8.90 -9.41 -0.66
C LEU A 184 -9.00 -8.75 0.73
N GLY A 185 -9.15 -7.43 0.77
CA GLY A 185 -9.35 -6.69 2.02
C GLY A 185 -8.26 -6.96 3.06
N HIS A 186 -8.68 -7.09 4.31
CA HIS A 186 -7.80 -7.19 5.48
C HIS A 186 -6.86 -8.42 5.50
N MET A 187 -7.06 -9.43 4.65
CA MET A 187 -6.11 -10.54 4.50
C MET A 187 -4.71 -10.05 4.16
N GLN A 188 -4.61 -8.96 3.40
CA GLN A 188 -3.32 -8.37 3.00
C GLN A 188 -2.56 -7.70 4.15
N ARG A 189 -3.21 -7.44 5.28
CA ARG A 189 -2.57 -6.90 6.50
C ARG A 189 -2.01 -7.96 7.44
N GLY A 190 -2.33 -9.22 7.19
CA GLY A 190 -1.94 -10.34 8.01
C GLY A 190 -0.82 -11.17 7.42
N GLY A 191 -0.50 -12.25 8.12
CA GLY A 191 0.50 -13.24 7.70
C GLY A 191 1.90 -13.00 8.28
N SER A 192 2.83 -13.88 7.91
CA SER A 192 4.23 -13.78 8.32
C SER A 192 4.95 -12.76 7.45
N PRO A 193 5.69 -11.80 8.03
CA PRO A 193 6.47 -10.85 7.25
C PRO A 193 7.50 -11.57 6.37
N THR A 194 7.69 -11.07 5.14
CA THR A 194 8.73 -11.52 4.24
C THR A 194 10.13 -11.22 4.80
N CYS A 195 11.15 -11.88 4.26
CA CYS A 195 12.54 -11.58 4.62
C CYS A 195 12.86 -10.10 4.41
N LYS A 196 12.39 -9.52 3.30
CA LYS A 196 12.62 -8.12 2.98
C LYS A 196 12.03 -7.19 4.04
N ASP A 197 10.76 -7.34 4.38
CA ASP A 197 10.12 -6.54 5.44
C ASP A 197 10.86 -6.65 6.78
N ARG A 198 11.30 -7.86 7.16
CA ARG A 198 12.05 -8.08 8.41
C ARG A 198 13.39 -7.34 8.42
N VAL A 199 14.14 -7.40 7.32
CA VAL A 199 15.43 -6.73 7.19
C VAL A 199 15.28 -5.22 7.27
N TYR A 200 14.36 -4.64 6.48
CA TYR A 200 14.11 -3.21 6.49
C TYR A 200 13.60 -2.72 7.85
N ALA A 201 12.68 -3.46 8.47
CA ALA A 201 12.19 -3.14 9.81
C ALA A 201 13.31 -3.11 10.86
N SER A 202 14.22 -4.10 10.82
CA SER A 202 15.32 -4.19 11.76
C SER A 202 16.30 -3.03 11.59
N ILE A 203 16.68 -2.70 10.34
CA ILE A 203 17.64 -1.61 10.07
C ILE A 203 17.00 -0.26 10.37
N MET A 204 15.76 -0.01 9.90
CA MET A 204 15.07 1.25 10.18
C MET A 204 14.82 1.46 11.68
N GLY A 205 14.50 0.38 12.39
CA GLY A 205 14.32 0.42 13.84
C GLY A 205 15.61 0.75 14.58
N ALA A 206 16.73 0.14 14.21
CA ALA A 206 18.06 0.45 14.78
C ALA A 206 18.44 1.91 14.48
N TYR A 207 18.31 2.34 13.25
CA TYR A 207 18.61 3.72 12.85
C TYR A 207 17.74 4.76 13.59
N ALA A 208 16.47 4.46 13.84
CA ALA A 208 15.60 5.33 14.65
C ALA A 208 16.09 5.46 16.09
N VAL A 209 16.62 4.40 16.68
CA VAL A 209 17.22 4.44 18.02
C VAL A 209 18.51 5.24 18.03
N ASP A 210 19.37 5.06 17.01
CA ASP A 210 20.61 5.82 16.88
C ASP A 210 20.33 7.33 16.79
N LEU A 211 19.32 7.74 16.02
CA LEU A 211 18.89 9.15 15.96
C LEU A 211 18.48 9.70 17.34
N LEU A 212 17.70 8.91 18.11
CA LEU A 212 17.33 9.31 19.47
C LEU A 212 18.54 9.42 20.40
N LEU A 213 19.51 8.50 20.30
CA LEU A 213 20.76 8.53 21.10
C LEU A 213 21.64 9.71 20.73
N GLU A 214 21.61 10.16 19.47
CA GLU A 214 22.27 11.39 19.01
C GLU A 214 21.53 12.67 19.44
N GLY A 215 20.40 12.55 20.13
CA GLY A 215 19.56 13.68 20.54
C GLY A 215 18.72 14.29 19.42
N LYS A 216 18.62 13.62 18.28
CA LYS A 216 17.74 14.03 17.18
C LYS A 216 16.29 13.68 17.51
N THR A 217 15.39 14.60 17.26
CA THR A 217 13.95 14.43 17.46
C THR A 217 13.18 15.02 16.29
N ASP A 218 11.88 14.71 16.20
CA ASP A 218 11.02 15.19 15.13
C ASP A 218 11.49 14.76 13.73
N ARG A 219 11.98 13.50 13.66
CA ARG A 219 12.56 12.91 12.44
C ARG A 219 11.74 11.73 11.96
N VAL A 220 11.81 11.44 10.66
CA VAL A 220 11.28 10.22 10.01
C VAL A 220 12.45 9.51 9.33
N VAL A 221 12.62 8.24 9.66
CA VAL A 221 13.53 7.35 8.92
C VAL A 221 12.95 7.06 7.54
N ALA A 222 13.80 7.03 6.53
CA ALA A 222 13.44 6.72 5.17
C ALA A 222 14.50 5.84 4.49
N TYR A 223 14.09 5.16 3.43
CA TYR A 223 14.99 4.47 2.50
C TYR A 223 14.90 5.14 1.14
N LYS A 224 16.01 5.63 0.62
CA LYS A 224 16.07 6.37 -0.64
C LYS A 224 17.39 6.17 -1.36
N ASN A 225 17.34 5.89 -2.66
CA ASN A 225 18.51 5.67 -3.51
C ASN A 225 19.51 4.63 -2.97
N GLY A 226 19.01 3.57 -2.31
CA GLY A 226 19.86 2.52 -1.74
C GLY A 226 20.40 2.79 -0.34
N GLU A 227 20.06 3.93 0.28
CA GLU A 227 20.57 4.37 1.58
C GLU A 227 19.45 4.58 2.60
N TYR A 228 19.77 4.42 3.87
CA TYR A 228 18.89 4.80 4.98
C TYR A 228 19.22 6.23 5.38
N VAL A 229 18.22 7.07 5.32
CA VAL A 229 18.31 8.52 5.58
C VAL A 229 17.23 8.95 6.56
N ASP A 230 17.27 10.18 7.03
CA ASP A 230 16.21 10.77 7.86
C ASP A 230 15.83 12.16 7.37
N TYR A 231 14.56 12.49 7.55
CA TYR A 231 13.98 13.80 7.23
C TYR A 231 13.32 14.39 8.46
N ASP A 232 13.24 15.70 8.50
CA ASP A 232 12.33 16.40 9.40
C ASP A 232 10.89 15.99 9.12
N ILE A 233 10.03 15.86 10.14
CA ILE A 233 8.63 15.40 9.93
C ILE A 233 7.84 16.37 9.05
N ASP A 234 8.02 17.68 9.22
CA ASP A 234 7.34 18.69 8.37
C ASP A 234 7.78 18.56 6.91
N GLU A 235 9.09 18.42 6.69
CA GLU A 235 9.64 18.18 5.36
C GLU A 235 9.04 16.90 4.76
N ALA A 236 9.08 15.79 5.48
CA ALA A 236 8.58 14.49 5.04
C ALA A 236 7.09 14.54 4.67
N LEU A 237 6.26 15.20 5.48
CA LEU A 237 4.82 15.35 5.26
C LEU A 237 4.47 16.32 4.11
N SER A 238 5.40 17.23 3.75
CA SER A 238 5.20 18.17 2.64
C SER A 238 5.56 17.58 1.27
N MET A 239 6.28 16.46 1.24
CA MET A 239 6.68 15.79 0.00
C MET A 239 5.48 15.19 -0.73
N THR A 240 5.62 15.03 -2.04
CA THR A 240 4.65 14.34 -2.89
C THR A 240 5.28 13.14 -3.55
N LYS A 241 4.50 12.09 -3.75
CA LYS A 241 4.93 10.86 -4.40
C LYS A 241 4.04 10.56 -5.60
N THR A 242 4.66 10.18 -6.69
CA THR A 242 3.95 9.78 -7.90
C THR A 242 4.29 8.34 -8.25
N LEU A 243 3.37 7.66 -8.92
CA LEU A 243 3.65 6.32 -9.45
C LEU A 243 4.84 6.36 -10.41
N PRO A 244 5.73 5.35 -10.35
CA PRO A 244 6.84 5.24 -11.29
C PRO A 244 6.32 5.06 -12.72
N GLU A 245 6.48 6.07 -13.59
CA GLU A 245 5.94 6.06 -14.96
C GLU A 245 6.45 4.87 -15.76
N TYR A 246 7.75 4.56 -15.65
CA TYR A 246 8.34 3.42 -16.34
C TYR A 246 7.69 2.08 -15.96
N GLN A 247 7.37 1.86 -14.69
CA GLN A 247 6.67 0.65 -14.26
C GLN A 247 5.27 0.58 -14.85
N TRP A 248 4.58 1.73 -14.92
CA TRP A 248 3.27 1.81 -15.55
C TRP A 248 3.33 1.51 -17.05
N GLU A 249 4.32 2.06 -17.77
CA GLU A 249 4.54 1.75 -19.18
C GLU A 249 4.83 0.26 -19.41
N ILE A 250 5.66 -0.36 -18.55
CA ILE A 250 5.93 -1.79 -18.61
C ILE A 250 4.66 -2.61 -18.32
N ALA A 251 3.88 -2.24 -17.30
CA ALA A 251 2.62 -2.90 -16.99
C ALA A 251 1.68 -2.90 -18.21
N ARG A 252 1.57 -1.78 -18.90
CA ARG A 252 0.79 -1.65 -20.15
C ARG A 252 1.37 -2.50 -21.28
N ALA A 253 2.69 -2.50 -21.45
CA ALA A 253 3.35 -3.26 -22.50
C ALA A 253 3.24 -4.77 -22.32
N LEU A 254 3.17 -5.25 -21.08
CA LEU A 254 2.96 -6.66 -20.75
C LEU A 254 1.50 -7.08 -20.85
N SER A 255 0.56 -6.14 -20.86
CA SER A 255 -0.83 -6.48 -21.10
C SER A 255 -1.02 -6.99 -22.53
N TYR A 256 -1.84 -8.03 -22.68
CA TYR A 256 -2.03 -8.74 -23.96
C TYR A 256 -2.53 -7.85 -25.12
N ASN A 257 -3.11 -6.70 -24.81
CA ASN A 257 -3.74 -5.79 -25.77
C ASN A 257 -2.98 -4.49 -25.97
N TYR A 258 -1.70 -4.42 -25.59
CA TYR A 258 -0.93 -3.21 -25.80
C TYR A 258 -0.73 -2.96 -27.30
N THR A 259 -1.38 -1.94 -27.80
CA THR A 259 -1.08 -1.30 -29.10
C THR A 259 -0.38 0.02 -28.82
N LYS A 260 0.85 0.18 -29.34
CA LYS A 260 1.58 1.46 -29.30
C LYS A 260 0.82 2.56 -30.01
#